data_442fbc477ce4b358edd1f77477d85b2f
#
_entry.id   442fbc477ce4b358edd1f77477d85b2f
#
_cell.length_a   1.000
_cell.length_b   1.000
_cell.length_c   1.000
_cell.angle_alpha   90.00
_cell.angle_beta   90.00
_cell.angle_gamma   90.00
#
_symmetry.space_group_name_H-M   'P 1'
#
loop_
_entity.id
_entity.type
_entity.pdbx_description
1 polymer ?
#
loop_
_entity_poly.entity_id
_entity_poly.type
_entity_poly.pdbx_seq_one_letter_code
_entity_poly.pdbx_strand_id
1 'polypeptide(L)'
;INALWYNARLFTATIQRQLGKEQIADLMEYQAEITKDSFVKTFWNGVYLDDYVDGDYHNKEVRPNQIIAASLPYSPLDRHQCKAVVDICTKELYTPKGLRTISPKSGDYRPEYIGGQLERDRNFHNGPVWPWTIAAYAIAYLKVYQHSGENFIRRLLMGYEAEMSELCVGTLNELYDGNPPFRGHGGMS
;
A
#
# COMPACT_ATOMS: atom_id res chain seq x y z
N ILE A 1 4.66 -7.07 -5.48
CA ILE A 1 4.73 -7.68 -6.84
C ILE A 1 3.87 -8.93 -6.90
N ASN A 2 4.01 -9.90 -6.01
CA ASN A 2 3.30 -11.20 -6.07
C ASN A 2 1.76 -11.05 -6.05
N ALA A 3 1.22 -10.14 -5.24
CA ALA A 3 -0.22 -9.84 -5.25
C ALA A 3 -0.69 -9.21 -6.57
N LEU A 4 0.12 -8.34 -7.17
CA LEU A 4 -0.15 -7.78 -8.50
C LEU A 4 -0.16 -8.85 -9.58
N TRP A 5 0.73 -9.83 -9.47
CA TRP A 5 0.77 -10.96 -10.40
C TRP A 5 -0.49 -11.82 -10.31
N TYR A 6 -0.98 -12.12 -9.11
CA TYR A 6 -2.27 -12.77 -8.90
C TYR A 6 -3.41 -11.99 -9.55
N ASN A 7 -3.50 -10.69 -9.25
CA ASN A 7 -4.52 -9.80 -9.82
C ASN A 7 -4.47 -9.78 -11.37
N ALA A 8 -3.27 -9.71 -11.96
CA ALA A 8 -3.09 -9.72 -13.42
C ALA A 8 -3.59 -11.02 -14.06
N ARG A 9 -3.37 -12.16 -13.43
CA ARG A 9 -3.89 -13.46 -13.92
C ARG A 9 -5.40 -13.48 -13.96
N LEU A 10 -6.08 -13.08 -12.88
CA LEU A 10 -7.55 -13.04 -12.85
C LEU A 10 -8.14 -11.99 -13.79
N PHE A 11 -7.48 -10.84 -13.91
CA PHE A 11 -7.87 -9.83 -14.90
C PHE A 11 -7.75 -10.38 -16.32
N THR A 12 -6.66 -11.07 -16.62
CA THR A 12 -6.47 -11.73 -17.92
C THR A 12 -7.53 -12.81 -18.17
N ALA A 13 -7.85 -13.63 -17.16
CA ALA A 13 -8.92 -14.63 -17.25
C ALA A 13 -10.27 -13.99 -17.62
N THR A 14 -10.61 -12.88 -16.94
CA THR A 14 -11.83 -12.12 -17.24
C THR A 14 -11.90 -11.66 -18.70
N ILE A 15 -10.80 -11.10 -19.23
CA ILE A 15 -10.73 -10.66 -20.63
C ILE A 15 -10.83 -11.85 -21.59
N GLN A 16 -10.11 -12.95 -21.33
CA GLN A 16 -10.14 -14.13 -22.19
C GLN A 16 -11.54 -14.75 -22.25
N ARG A 17 -12.27 -14.76 -21.15
CA ARG A 17 -13.67 -15.23 -21.09
C ARG A 17 -14.60 -14.36 -21.93
N GLN A 18 -14.44 -13.03 -21.86
CA GLN A 18 -15.20 -12.09 -22.71
C GLN A 18 -14.91 -12.27 -24.21
N LEU A 19 -13.72 -12.75 -24.55
CA LEU A 19 -13.32 -13.08 -25.93
C LEU A 19 -13.72 -14.51 -26.37
N GLY A 20 -14.47 -15.26 -25.55
CA GLY A 20 -14.89 -16.63 -25.84
C GLY A 20 -13.76 -17.67 -25.75
N LYS A 21 -12.64 -17.33 -25.12
CA LYS A 21 -11.46 -18.22 -24.98
C LYS A 21 -11.47 -18.92 -23.61
N GLU A 22 -12.50 -19.74 -23.38
CA GLU A 22 -12.76 -20.37 -22.07
C GLU A 22 -11.57 -21.17 -21.54
N GLN A 23 -10.93 -22.00 -22.36
CA GLN A 23 -9.79 -22.83 -21.93
C GLN A 23 -8.60 -22.00 -21.41
N ILE A 24 -8.36 -20.83 -22.02
CA ILE A 24 -7.30 -19.93 -21.58
C ILE A 24 -7.70 -19.27 -20.26
N ALA A 25 -8.97 -18.86 -20.15
CA ALA A 25 -9.49 -18.27 -18.91
C ALA A 25 -9.38 -19.25 -17.75
N ASP A 26 -9.82 -20.51 -17.94
CA ASP A 26 -9.75 -21.55 -16.91
C ASP A 26 -8.30 -21.84 -16.48
N LEU A 27 -7.35 -21.86 -17.43
CA LEU A 27 -5.94 -22.03 -17.11
C LEU A 27 -5.40 -20.86 -16.26
N MET A 28 -5.78 -19.62 -16.59
CA MET A 28 -5.36 -18.43 -15.81
C MET A 28 -5.94 -18.45 -14.40
N GLU A 29 -7.21 -18.83 -14.24
CA GLU A 29 -7.85 -18.97 -12.94
C GLU A 29 -7.18 -20.07 -12.09
N TYR A 30 -6.91 -21.23 -12.66
CA TYR A 30 -6.19 -22.32 -11.99
C TYR A 30 -4.80 -21.86 -11.50
N GLN A 31 -4.05 -21.19 -12.37
CA GLN A 31 -2.74 -20.66 -12.00
C GLN A 31 -2.85 -19.53 -10.97
N ALA A 32 -3.93 -18.75 -10.97
CA ALA A 32 -4.17 -17.73 -9.96
C ALA A 32 -4.38 -18.35 -8.59
N GLU A 33 -5.18 -19.43 -8.45
CA GLU A 33 -5.37 -20.09 -7.16
C GLU A 33 -4.04 -20.65 -6.59
N ILE A 34 -3.19 -21.25 -7.41
CA ILE A 34 -1.85 -21.68 -6.98
C ILE A 34 -1.03 -20.48 -6.47
N THR A 35 -1.11 -19.34 -7.18
CA THR A 35 -0.40 -18.12 -6.79
C THR A 35 -0.91 -17.58 -5.46
N LYS A 36 -2.22 -17.57 -5.24
CA LYS A 36 -2.86 -17.12 -4.00
C LYS A 36 -2.44 -17.97 -2.81
N ASP A 37 -2.54 -19.30 -2.94
CA ASP A 37 -2.17 -20.22 -1.87
C ASP A 37 -0.69 -20.05 -1.49
N SER A 38 0.19 -19.97 -2.49
CA SER A 38 1.60 -19.72 -2.28
C SER A 38 1.84 -18.36 -1.63
N PHE A 39 1.16 -17.30 -2.08
CA PHE A 39 1.27 -15.96 -1.54
C PHE A 39 0.87 -15.91 -0.06
N VAL A 40 -0.29 -16.44 0.27
CA VAL A 40 -0.79 -16.45 1.66
C VAL A 40 0.12 -17.28 2.55
N LYS A 41 0.53 -18.47 2.10
CA LYS A 41 1.44 -19.33 2.85
C LYS A 41 2.80 -18.67 3.12
N THR A 42 3.30 -17.88 2.16
CA THR A 42 4.63 -17.27 2.25
C THR A 42 4.63 -16.00 3.06
N PHE A 43 3.65 -15.11 2.84
CA PHE A 43 3.70 -13.76 3.40
C PHE A 43 2.81 -13.53 4.61
N TRP A 44 1.75 -14.33 4.82
CA TRP A 44 0.85 -14.13 5.95
C TRP A 44 1.44 -14.69 7.25
N ASN A 45 1.78 -13.81 8.19
CA ASN A 45 2.39 -14.19 9.47
C ASN A 45 1.39 -14.46 10.60
N GLY A 46 0.09 -14.49 10.29
CA GLY A 46 -1.00 -14.66 11.26
C GLY A 46 -1.65 -13.35 11.71
N VAL A 47 -1.01 -12.19 11.49
CA VAL A 47 -1.49 -10.87 11.90
C VAL A 47 -1.53 -9.88 10.72
N TYR A 48 -0.48 -9.86 9.88
CA TYR A 48 -0.35 -9.00 8.69
C TYR A 48 0.58 -9.68 7.68
N LEU A 49 0.94 -8.99 6.59
CA LEU A 49 1.87 -9.52 5.59
C LEU A 49 3.31 -9.12 5.90
N ASP A 50 4.22 -10.07 5.91
CA ASP A 50 5.66 -9.80 5.89
C ASP A 50 6.01 -8.96 4.65
N ASP A 51 6.95 -8.03 4.79
CA ASP A 51 7.28 -7.07 3.72
C ASP A 51 7.97 -7.77 2.55
N TYR A 52 8.96 -8.61 2.86
CA TYR A 52 9.61 -9.50 1.89
C TYR A 52 10.12 -10.78 2.56
N VAL A 53 10.37 -11.78 1.73
CA VAL A 53 10.94 -13.07 2.14
C VAL A 53 12.16 -13.35 1.28
N ASP A 54 13.24 -13.77 1.92
CA ASP A 54 14.50 -14.19 1.28
C ASP A 54 15.01 -15.50 1.92
N GLY A 55 14.77 -16.61 1.22
CA GLY A 55 14.97 -17.95 1.79
C GLY A 55 14.12 -18.15 3.04
N ASP A 56 14.77 -18.40 4.17
CA ASP A 56 14.13 -18.58 5.48
C ASP A 56 13.95 -17.26 6.25
N TYR A 57 14.46 -16.16 5.73
CA TYR A 57 14.34 -14.86 6.37
C TYR A 57 13.02 -14.20 6.00
N HIS A 58 12.24 -13.80 6.99
CA HIS A 58 10.99 -13.09 6.87
C HIS A 58 11.12 -11.68 7.46
N ASN A 59 11.05 -10.66 6.63
CA ASN A 59 11.04 -9.27 7.10
C ASN A 59 9.66 -8.90 7.63
N LYS A 60 9.57 -8.69 8.95
CA LYS A 60 8.32 -8.39 9.67
C LYS A 60 8.10 -6.88 9.90
N GLU A 61 8.85 -6.03 9.22
CA GLU A 61 8.65 -4.58 9.30
C GLU A 61 7.27 -4.21 8.75
N VAL A 62 6.56 -3.37 9.50
CA VAL A 62 5.28 -2.85 9.01
C VAL A 62 5.56 -1.74 8.02
N ARG A 63 5.31 -2.04 6.73
CA ARG A 63 5.48 -1.14 5.59
C ARG A 63 4.19 -1.03 4.77
N PRO A 64 4.00 0.03 3.97
CA PRO A 64 2.75 0.26 3.23
C PRO A 64 2.55 -0.71 2.06
N ASN A 65 3.56 -1.48 1.63
CA ASN A 65 3.48 -2.41 0.50
C ASN A 65 2.29 -3.37 0.60
N GLN A 66 1.96 -3.83 1.80
CA GLN A 66 0.85 -4.73 2.06
C GLN A 66 -0.53 -4.11 1.76
N ILE A 67 -0.68 -2.79 1.84
CA ILE A 67 -1.96 -2.13 1.55
C ILE A 67 -2.34 -2.27 0.09
N ILE A 68 -1.34 -2.34 -0.80
CA ILE A 68 -1.56 -2.57 -2.23
C ILE A 68 -2.24 -3.92 -2.43
N ALA A 69 -1.77 -4.98 -1.77
CA ALA A 69 -2.38 -6.31 -1.88
C ALA A 69 -3.86 -6.30 -1.46
N ALA A 70 -4.22 -5.58 -0.38
CA ALA A 70 -5.60 -5.44 0.08
C ALA A 70 -6.47 -4.59 -0.85
N SER A 71 -5.88 -3.60 -1.56
CA SER A 71 -6.61 -2.66 -2.41
C SER A 71 -7.01 -3.24 -3.77
N LEU A 72 -6.29 -4.24 -4.28
CA LEU A 72 -6.47 -4.77 -5.63
C LEU A 72 -7.91 -5.26 -5.89
N PRO A 73 -8.46 -5.08 -7.11
CA PRO A 73 -9.75 -5.67 -7.49
C PRO A 73 -9.83 -7.16 -7.19
N TYR A 74 -8.83 -7.91 -7.61
CA TYR A 74 -8.61 -9.29 -7.25
C TYR A 74 -7.51 -9.37 -6.19
N SER A 75 -7.90 -9.28 -4.92
CA SER A 75 -6.96 -9.45 -3.81
C SER A 75 -6.71 -10.93 -3.52
N PRO A 76 -5.46 -11.37 -3.28
CA PRO A 76 -5.20 -12.73 -2.81
C PRO A 76 -5.61 -12.95 -1.35
N LEU A 77 -5.97 -11.87 -0.64
CA LEU A 77 -6.34 -11.89 0.77
C LEU A 77 -7.85 -12.08 0.94
N ASP A 78 -8.25 -12.83 1.95
CA ASP A 78 -9.63 -12.88 2.38
C ASP A 78 -10.06 -11.60 3.14
N ARG A 79 -11.35 -11.51 3.49
CA ARG A 79 -11.89 -10.32 4.17
C ARG A 79 -11.24 -10.06 5.53
N HIS A 80 -10.95 -11.11 6.29
CA HIS A 80 -10.29 -10.99 7.60
C HIS A 80 -8.86 -10.50 7.45
N GLN A 81 -8.12 -11.07 6.52
CA GLN A 81 -6.75 -10.67 6.21
C GLN A 81 -6.69 -9.24 5.67
N CYS A 82 -7.59 -8.85 4.75
CA CYS A 82 -7.70 -7.46 4.29
C CYS A 82 -7.95 -6.50 5.44
N LYS A 83 -8.85 -6.85 6.37
CA LYS A 83 -9.13 -6.02 7.55
C LYS A 83 -7.90 -5.88 8.43
N ALA A 84 -7.21 -6.95 8.72
CA ALA A 84 -6.00 -6.94 9.55
C ALA A 84 -4.89 -6.07 8.93
N VAL A 85 -4.68 -6.16 7.62
CA VAL A 85 -3.74 -5.31 6.88
C VAL A 85 -4.14 -3.84 6.96
N VAL A 86 -5.41 -3.51 6.75
CA VAL A 86 -5.90 -2.12 6.85
C VAL A 86 -5.71 -1.59 8.27
N ASP A 87 -6.05 -2.39 9.28
CA ASP A 87 -5.96 -1.98 10.69
C ASP A 87 -4.51 -1.72 11.10
N ILE A 88 -3.57 -2.61 10.75
CA ILE A 88 -2.15 -2.41 11.10
C ILE A 88 -1.56 -1.19 10.37
N CYS A 89 -1.88 -0.99 9.09
CA CYS A 89 -1.44 0.18 8.35
C CYS A 89 -2.04 1.47 8.94
N THR A 90 -3.30 1.46 9.34
CA THR A 90 -3.94 2.61 10.02
C THR A 90 -3.25 2.92 11.34
N LYS A 91 -3.00 1.89 12.14
CA LYS A 91 -2.40 2.04 13.47
C LYS A 91 -0.95 2.53 13.45
N GLU A 92 -0.15 1.99 12.51
CA GLU A 92 1.30 2.16 12.53
C GLU A 92 1.80 3.21 11.52
N LEU A 93 1.13 3.33 10.36
CA LEU A 93 1.66 4.11 9.24
C LEU A 93 0.86 5.37 8.92
N TYR A 94 -0.43 5.40 9.26
CA TYR A 94 -1.32 6.50 8.87
C TYR A 94 -0.85 7.85 9.41
N THR A 95 -0.89 8.86 8.53
CA THR A 95 -0.75 10.28 8.83
C THR A 95 -1.77 11.08 8.02
N PRO A 96 -2.03 12.35 8.35
CA PRO A 96 -2.87 13.21 7.50
C PRO A 96 -2.36 13.41 6.07
N LYS A 97 -1.09 13.05 5.80
CA LYS A 97 -0.41 13.24 4.51
C LYS A 97 -0.19 11.91 3.74
N GLY A 98 -0.70 10.80 4.22
CA GLY A 98 -0.54 9.48 3.61
C GLY A 98 0.01 8.45 4.57
N LEU A 99 0.63 7.40 4.04
CA LEU A 99 1.26 6.37 4.85
C LEU A 99 2.77 6.58 4.96
N ARG A 100 3.29 6.42 6.17
CA ARG A 100 4.73 6.30 6.40
C ARG A 100 5.29 5.10 5.66
N THR A 101 6.52 5.20 5.22
CA THR A 101 7.22 4.12 4.51
C THR A 101 7.66 2.98 5.42
N ILE A 102 7.72 3.20 6.72
CA ILE A 102 7.98 2.20 7.77
C ILE A 102 7.34 2.65 9.09
N SER A 103 7.00 1.68 9.95
CA SER A 103 6.48 1.96 11.29
C SER A 103 7.46 2.75 12.14
N PRO A 104 6.98 3.76 12.92
CA PRO A 104 7.80 4.44 13.92
C PRO A 104 8.38 3.53 15.02
N LYS A 105 7.93 2.30 15.11
CA LYS A 105 8.48 1.29 16.05
C LYS A 105 9.71 0.57 15.52
N SER A 106 10.00 0.71 14.23
CA SER A 106 11.22 0.15 13.63
C SER A 106 12.47 0.85 14.17
N GLY A 107 13.52 0.08 14.40
CA GLY A 107 14.85 0.63 14.71
C GLY A 107 15.46 1.46 13.58
N ASP A 108 14.96 1.26 12.35
CA ASP A 108 15.39 1.99 11.16
C ASP A 108 14.55 3.23 10.86
N TYR A 109 13.58 3.59 11.72
CA TYR A 109 12.71 4.74 11.50
C TYR A 109 13.47 6.07 11.51
N ARG A 110 13.38 6.81 10.39
CA ARG A 110 14.03 8.11 10.16
C ARG A 110 13.01 9.04 9.52
N PRO A 111 12.27 9.81 10.34
CA PRO A 111 11.11 10.56 9.86
C PRO A 111 11.42 11.74 8.95
N GLU A 112 12.63 12.30 9.03
CA GLU A 112 12.97 13.55 8.35
C GLU A 112 13.72 13.28 7.05
N TYR A 113 13.30 13.96 5.98
CA TYR A 113 13.97 13.89 4.68
C TYR A 113 14.93 15.07 4.52
N ILE A 114 16.07 15.01 5.24
CA ILE A 114 17.07 16.07 5.34
C ILE A 114 18.49 15.54 5.10
N GLY A 115 19.45 16.48 5.01
CA GLY A 115 20.87 16.17 4.93
C GLY A 115 21.41 16.06 3.50
N GLY A 116 22.58 15.45 3.34
CA GLY A 116 23.22 15.19 2.05
C GLY A 116 22.52 14.08 1.26
N GLN A 117 23.00 13.83 0.01
CA GLN A 117 22.39 12.83 -0.88
C GLN A 117 22.28 11.44 -0.22
N LEU A 118 23.36 10.95 0.37
CA LEU A 118 23.39 9.62 1.02
C LEU A 118 22.42 9.51 2.19
N GLU A 119 22.25 10.58 2.96
CA GLU A 119 21.30 10.59 4.08
C GLU A 119 19.86 10.59 3.57
N ARG A 120 19.56 11.41 2.55
CA ARG A 120 18.24 11.43 1.92
C ARG A 120 17.88 10.09 1.28
N ASP A 121 18.80 9.46 0.56
CA ASP A 121 18.60 8.14 -0.07
C ASP A 121 18.32 7.08 1.01
N ARG A 122 19.04 7.11 2.12
CA ARG A 122 18.80 6.21 3.24
C ARG A 122 17.44 6.44 3.91
N ASN A 123 17.02 7.70 4.02
CA ASN A 123 15.77 8.05 4.69
C ASN A 123 14.54 7.82 3.79
N PHE A 124 14.69 7.89 2.47
CA PHE A 124 13.61 7.92 1.48
C PHE A 124 12.54 6.83 1.69
N HIS A 125 12.97 5.62 2.09
CA HIS A 125 12.11 4.48 2.36
C HIS A 125 11.98 4.13 3.85
N ASN A 126 12.50 4.96 4.76
CA ASN A 126 12.61 4.61 6.17
C ASN A 126 11.97 5.64 7.12
N GLY A 127 10.85 6.21 6.75
CA GLY A 127 10.12 7.10 7.66
C GLY A 127 9.24 8.14 6.97
N PRO A 128 9.70 8.83 5.91
CA PRO A 128 8.88 9.78 5.18
C PRO A 128 7.55 9.19 4.72
N VAL A 129 6.58 10.07 4.54
CA VAL A 129 5.23 9.73 4.11
C VAL A 129 5.14 9.89 2.60
N TRP A 130 4.60 8.89 1.92
CA TRP A 130 4.34 8.95 0.48
C TRP A 130 2.86 9.13 0.17
N PRO A 131 2.45 10.30 -0.34
CA PRO A 131 1.02 10.56 -0.63
C PRO A 131 0.43 9.63 -1.69
N TRP A 132 1.21 9.14 -2.67
CA TRP A 132 0.70 8.23 -3.70
C TRP A 132 0.09 6.94 -3.12
N THR A 133 0.49 6.53 -1.91
CA THR A 133 -0.06 5.34 -1.24
C THR A 133 -1.51 5.53 -0.78
N ILE A 134 -1.98 6.80 -0.73
CA ILE A 134 -3.30 7.13 -0.19
C ILE A 134 -4.44 6.55 -1.02
N ALA A 135 -4.26 6.43 -2.34
CA ALA A 135 -5.27 5.85 -3.20
C ALA A 135 -5.50 4.37 -2.87
N ALA A 136 -4.42 3.59 -2.75
CA ALA A 136 -4.50 2.18 -2.36
C ALA A 136 -5.08 2.03 -0.95
N TYR A 137 -4.65 2.89 -0.01
CA TYR A 137 -5.18 2.89 1.35
C TYR A 137 -6.69 3.19 1.39
N ALA A 138 -7.14 4.23 0.68
CA ALA A 138 -8.55 4.61 0.63
C ALA A 138 -9.42 3.48 0.06
N ILE A 139 -8.98 2.87 -1.05
CA ILE A 139 -9.68 1.73 -1.67
C ILE A 139 -9.75 0.55 -0.69
N ALA A 140 -8.65 0.14 -0.08
CA ALA A 140 -8.61 -0.96 0.87
C ALA A 140 -9.49 -0.66 2.10
N TYR A 141 -9.41 0.55 2.64
CA TYR A 141 -10.20 1.00 3.78
C TYR A 141 -11.70 0.93 3.50
N LEU A 142 -12.15 1.45 2.34
CA LEU A 142 -13.56 1.40 1.95
C LEU A 142 -14.04 -0.01 1.63
N LYS A 143 -13.20 -0.89 1.08
CA LYS A 143 -13.55 -2.31 0.93
C LYS A 143 -13.86 -2.99 2.27
N VAL A 144 -13.11 -2.65 3.31
CA VAL A 144 -13.25 -3.24 4.65
C VAL A 144 -14.40 -2.59 5.42
N TYR A 145 -14.43 -1.27 5.50
CA TYR A 145 -15.33 -0.50 6.37
C TYR A 145 -16.58 0.02 5.68
N GLN A 146 -16.64 -0.07 4.35
CA GLN A 146 -17.80 0.35 3.55
C GLN A 146 -18.29 1.76 3.94
N HIS A 147 -19.60 1.97 4.07
CA HIS A 147 -20.17 3.28 4.42
C HIS A 147 -19.63 3.88 5.72
N SER A 148 -19.26 3.05 6.71
CA SER A 148 -18.70 3.57 7.95
C SER A 148 -17.35 4.26 7.76
N GLY A 149 -16.62 3.91 6.68
CA GLY A 149 -15.33 4.49 6.33
C GLY A 149 -15.40 5.79 5.50
N GLU A 150 -16.53 6.07 4.85
CA GLU A 150 -16.64 7.15 3.87
C GLU A 150 -16.26 8.53 4.42
N ASN A 151 -16.78 8.89 5.59
CA ASN A 151 -16.48 10.19 6.19
C ASN A 151 -15.01 10.37 6.58
N PHE A 152 -14.37 9.29 6.97
CA PHE A 152 -12.94 9.30 7.28
C PHE A 152 -12.12 9.54 6.01
N ILE A 153 -12.37 8.77 4.96
CA ILE A 153 -11.66 8.91 3.68
C ILE A 153 -11.94 10.25 3.03
N ARG A 154 -13.18 10.74 3.06
CA ARG A 154 -13.53 12.07 2.54
C ARG A 154 -12.69 13.16 3.22
N ARG A 155 -12.61 13.17 4.55
CA ARG A 155 -11.81 14.17 5.30
C ARG A 155 -10.33 14.05 4.97
N LEU A 156 -9.82 12.84 4.82
CA LEU A 156 -8.43 12.61 4.43
C LEU A 156 -8.13 13.24 3.05
N LEU A 157 -8.96 12.98 2.05
CA LEU A 157 -8.77 13.53 0.71
C LEU A 157 -8.95 15.06 0.66
N MET A 158 -9.93 15.62 1.37
CA MET A 158 -10.10 17.07 1.48
C MET A 158 -8.91 17.77 2.15
N GLY A 159 -8.16 17.06 3.01
CA GLY A 159 -6.94 17.57 3.64
C GLY A 159 -5.82 17.93 2.67
N TYR A 160 -5.89 17.45 1.42
CA TYR A 160 -4.92 17.78 0.38
C TYR A 160 -5.26 19.06 -0.41
N GLU A 161 -6.46 19.59 -0.29
CA GLU A 161 -6.89 20.77 -1.05
C GLU A 161 -5.98 21.99 -0.79
N ALA A 162 -5.65 22.24 0.47
CA ALA A 162 -4.75 23.32 0.84
C ALA A 162 -3.32 23.10 0.32
N GLU A 163 -2.85 21.84 0.32
CA GLU A 163 -1.50 21.48 -0.14
C GLU A 163 -1.28 21.80 -1.62
N MET A 164 -2.32 21.66 -2.43
CA MET A 164 -2.25 21.92 -3.88
C MET A 164 -2.01 23.39 -4.23
N SER A 165 -2.06 24.29 -3.27
CA SER A 165 -1.79 25.72 -3.47
C SER A 165 -0.48 26.21 -2.81
N GLU A 166 0.24 25.33 -2.13
CA GLU A 166 1.46 25.73 -1.39
C GLU A 166 2.76 25.60 -2.22
N LEU A 167 3.43 24.44 -2.16
CA LEU A 167 4.74 24.25 -2.77
C LEU A 167 4.68 23.87 -4.25
N CYS A 168 3.72 23.04 -4.59
CA CYS A 168 3.54 22.47 -5.93
C CYS A 168 2.15 22.80 -6.44
N VAL A 169 1.98 23.98 -7.00
CA VAL A 169 0.66 24.49 -7.43
C VAL A 169 -0.04 23.49 -8.37
N GLY A 170 -1.22 23.00 -7.96
CA GLY A 170 -2.01 22.05 -8.73
C GLY A 170 -1.60 20.58 -8.55
N THR A 171 -0.57 20.29 -7.74
CA THR A 171 -0.08 18.92 -7.47
C THR A 171 0.19 18.72 -5.97
N LEU A 172 0.53 17.50 -5.58
CA LEU A 172 0.98 17.18 -4.22
C LEU A 172 2.50 17.15 -4.18
N ASN A 173 3.07 17.34 -2.99
CA ASN A 173 4.49 17.07 -2.78
C ASN A 173 4.79 15.58 -3.02
N GLU A 174 6.00 15.27 -3.48
CA GLU A 174 6.43 13.89 -3.69
C GLU A 174 6.41 13.08 -2.40
N LEU A 175 6.87 13.71 -1.31
CA LEU A 175 6.85 13.11 0.02
C LEU A 175 6.74 14.17 1.12
N TYR A 176 6.45 13.72 2.33
CA TYR A 176 6.44 14.54 3.54
C TYR A 176 7.29 13.89 4.63
N ASP A 177 7.77 14.69 5.59
CA ASP A 177 8.38 14.14 6.80
C ASP A 177 7.39 13.20 7.52
N GLY A 178 7.92 12.16 8.17
CA GLY A 178 7.11 11.15 8.86
C GLY A 178 6.49 11.62 10.16
N ASN A 179 6.98 12.75 10.73
CA ASN A 179 6.48 13.34 11.97
C ASN A 179 5.97 14.78 11.77
N PRO A 180 5.06 15.24 12.64
CA PRO A 180 4.64 16.64 12.60
C PRO A 180 5.84 17.62 12.63
N PRO A 181 5.78 18.72 11.88
CA PRO A 181 4.62 19.26 11.16
C PRO A 181 4.36 18.66 9.78
N PHE A 182 4.96 17.50 9.43
CA PHE A 182 4.81 16.86 8.12
C PHE A 182 5.24 17.77 6.97
N ARG A 183 6.47 18.32 7.04
CA ARG A 183 6.99 19.22 6.02
C ARG A 183 7.05 18.53 4.67
N GLY A 184 6.51 19.18 3.63
CA GLY A 184 6.56 18.68 2.25
C GLY A 184 7.94 18.83 1.62
N HIS A 185 8.31 17.89 0.77
CA HIS A 185 9.55 17.85 0.02
C HIS A 185 9.29 17.42 -1.43
N GLY A 186 10.09 17.94 -2.34
CA GLY A 186 9.97 17.64 -3.76
C GLY A 186 8.83 18.38 -4.43
N GLY A 187 9.13 18.88 -5.62
CA GLY A 187 8.18 19.50 -6.53
C GLY A 187 8.08 18.64 -7.76
N MET A 188 7.68 17.40 -7.62
CA MET A 188 7.55 16.57 -8.79
C MET A 188 6.15 16.32 -9.14
N SER A 189 6.01 16.54 -10.14
CA SER A 189 5.97 16.33 -11.54
C SER A 189 4.76 15.49 -11.85
#